data_7e76d8bcc1627baf8fcc5902afbb05a6
#
_entry.id   7e76d8bcc1627baf8fcc5902afbb05a6
#
_cell.length_a   1.000
_cell.length_b   1.000
_cell.length_c   1.000
_cell.angle_alpha   90.00
_cell.angle_beta   90.00
_cell.angle_gamma   90.00
#
_symmetry.space_group_name_H-M   'P 1'
#
loop_
_entity.id
_entity.type
_entity.pdbx_description
1 polymer ?
#
loop_
_entity_poly.entity_id
_entity_poly.type
_entity_poly.pdbx_seq_one_letter_code
_entity_poly.pdbx_strand_id
1 'polypeptide(L)'
;WRFVNVSDPNRRATIRANFEIANADALGNCSGERAKLYATLKLDGLDKAPVQLAVFSDTQTPQGHGLGSQTMPETLAYSVVGAIQTLWLAARTQGIGVGWVSILDPTNVARALDVPDAWQFIAYLCVGYPEEEHTDPELVRHGWQDRVGLSEFILER
;
A
#
# COMPACT_ATOMS: atom_id res chain seq x y z
N TRP A 1 -14.31 -1.57 -5.13
CA TRP A 1 -12.93 -2.07 -5.09
C TRP A 1 -12.71 -3.20 -6.09
N ARG A 2 -11.46 -3.35 -6.56
CA ARG A 2 -11.02 -4.45 -7.42
C ARG A 2 -9.70 -4.98 -6.88
N PHE A 3 -9.60 -6.29 -6.71
CA PHE A 3 -8.38 -6.95 -6.26
C PHE A 3 -7.83 -7.81 -7.39
N VAL A 4 -6.56 -7.61 -7.72
CA VAL A 4 -5.83 -8.40 -8.71
C VAL A 4 -4.80 -9.25 -7.98
N ASN A 5 -4.95 -10.57 -8.01
CA ASN A 5 -3.94 -11.48 -7.49
C ASN A 5 -2.79 -11.58 -8.51
N VAL A 6 -1.62 -11.10 -8.11
CA VAL A 6 -0.43 -11.09 -8.97
C VAL A 6 0.34 -12.38 -8.74
N SER A 7 -0.04 -13.44 -9.45
CA SER A 7 0.59 -14.77 -9.36
C SER A 7 1.66 -15.02 -10.40
N ASP A 8 1.63 -14.31 -11.54
CA ASP A 8 2.62 -14.43 -12.62
C ASP A 8 3.99 -13.87 -12.18
N PRO A 9 5.06 -14.69 -12.18
CA PRO A 9 6.39 -14.26 -11.81
C PRO A 9 6.94 -13.10 -12.65
N ASN A 10 6.60 -13.03 -13.94
CA ASN A 10 7.07 -11.96 -14.82
C ASN A 10 6.41 -10.61 -14.45
N ARG A 11 5.10 -10.64 -14.12
CA ARG A 11 4.40 -9.45 -13.65
C ARG A 11 4.94 -9.00 -12.29
N ARG A 12 5.23 -9.92 -11.36
CA ARG A 12 5.90 -9.62 -10.08
C ARG A 12 7.27 -8.98 -10.31
N ALA A 13 8.08 -9.52 -11.22
CA ALA A 13 9.38 -8.95 -11.56
C ALA A 13 9.25 -7.52 -12.13
N THR A 14 8.24 -7.27 -12.96
CA THR A 14 7.95 -5.92 -13.49
C THR A 14 7.55 -4.94 -12.37
N ILE A 15 6.73 -5.37 -11.40
CA ILE A 15 6.38 -4.55 -10.23
C ILE A 15 7.61 -4.30 -9.36
N ARG A 16 8.47 -5.31 -9.17
CA ARG A 16 9.73 -5.16 -8.44
C ARG A 16 10.64 -4.11 -9.09
N ALA A 17 10.82 -4.17 -10.41
CA ALA A 17 11.61 -3.18 -11.14
C ALA A 17 11.02 -1.76 -11.04
N ASN A 18 9.68 -1.63 -11.08
CA ASN A 18 8.99 -0.36 -10.85
C ASN A 18 9.33 0.20 -9.44
N PHE A 19 9.25 -0.65 -8.41
CA PHE A 19 9.64 -0.27 -7.06
C PHE A 19 11.11 0.19 -6.98
N GLU A 20 12.04 -0.50 -7.61
CA GLU A 20 13.47 -0.17 -7.56
C GLU A 20 13.75 1.22 -8.12
N ILE A 21 13.10 1.57 -9.24
CA ILE A 21 13.19 2.92 -9.84
C ILE A 21 12.65 3.98 -8.88
N ALA A 22 11.41 3.80 -8.41
CA ALA A 22 10.76 4.77 -7.52
C ALA A 22 11.49 4.89 -6.16
N ASN A 23 12.06 3.80 -5.66
CA ASN A 23 12.83 3.78 -4.42
C ASN A 23 14.18 4.50 -4.56
N ALA A 24 14.85 4.36 -5.71
CA ALA A 24 16.07 5.10 -6.01
C ALA A 24 15.82 6.61 -6.05
N ASP A 25 14.72 7.04 -6.69
CA ASP A 25 14.30 8.44 -6.74
C ASP A 25 13.95 8.97 -5.33
N ALA A 26 13.22 8.19 -4.53
CA ALA A 26 12.88 8.56 -3.17
C ALA A 26 14.11 8.70 -2.27
N LEU A 27 15.09 7.80 -2.40
CA LEU A 27 16.37 7.87 -1.69
C LEU A 27 17.16 9.11 -2.12
N GLY A 28 17.16 9.46 -3.41
CA GLY A 28 17.82 10.66 -3.94
C GLY A 28 17.27 11.96 -3.36
N ASN A 29 16.02 11.97 -2.89
CA ASN A 29 15.39 13.13 -2.22
C ASN A 29 15.67 13.20 -0.70
N CYS A 30 16.33 12.17 -0.14
CA CYS A 30 16.77 12.17 1.26
C CYS A 30 18.21 12.61 1.38
N SER A 31 18.58 13.22 2.53
CA SER A 31 19.96 13.66 2.79
C SER A 31 20.38 13.35 4.24
N GLY A 32 21.69 13.31 4.49
CA GLY A 32 22.25 13.13 5.82
C GLY A 32 21.86 11.81 6.50
N GLU A 33 21.61 11.85 7.80
CA GLU A 33 21.26 10.69 8.61
C GLU A 33 19.93 10.04 8.17
N ARG A 34 19.00 10.84 7.64
CA ARG A 34 17.72 10.35 7.15
C ARG A 34 17.86 9.45 5.91
N ALA A 35 18.80 9.77 5.02
CA ALA A 35 19.12 8.92 3.87
C ALA A 35 19.70 7.57 4.32
N LYS A 36 20.58 7.57 5.31
CA LYS A 36 21.14 6.34 5.89
C LYS A 36 20.05 5.48 6.51
N LEU A 37 19.15 6.08 7.30
CA LEU A 37 18.05 5.37 7.92
C LEU A 37 17.08 4.81 6.87
N TYR A 38 16.72 5.61 5.85
CA TYR A 38 15.87 5.14 4.74
C TYR A 38 16.46 3.90 4.04
N ALA A 39 17.76 3.88 3.80
CA ALA A 39 18.46 2.76 3.16
C ALA A 39 18.43 1.47 4.00
N THR A 40 18.14 1.57 5.30
CA THR A 40 18.01 0.39 6.18
C THR A 40 16.60 -0.19 6.23
N LEU A 41 15.58 0.58 5.78
CA LEU A 41 14.20 0.13 5.73
C LEU A 41 14.04 -0.88 4.59
N LYS A 42 13.70 -2.11 4.93
CA LYS A 42 13.56 -3.20 3.96
C LYS A 42 12.10 -3.38 3.54
N LEU A 43 11.88 -3.64 2.25
CA LEU A 43 10.58 -4.03 1.70
C LEU A 43 10.65 -5.45 1.13
N ASP A 44 11.13 -6.38 1.95
CA ASP A 44 11.34 -7.79 1.59
C ASP A 44 10.06 -8.49 1.10
N GLY A 45 8.90 -7.96 1.46
CA GLY A 45 7.62 -8.54 1.05
C GLY A 45 7.43 -8.66 -0.47
N LEU A 46 8.03 -7.76 -1.27
CA LEU A 46 7.99 -7.86 -2.73
C LEU A 46 8.69 -9.09 -3.28
N ASP A 47 9.68 -9.61 -2.55
CA ASP A 47 10.44 -10.80 -2.94
C ASP A 47 9.91 -12.07 -2.27
N LYS A 48 9.48 -11.96 -0.99
CA LYS A 48 9.22 -13.10 -0.13
C LYS A 48 7.74 -13.43 0.06
N ALA A 49 6.83 -12.44 -0.08
CA ALA A 49 5.42 -12.68 0.20
C ALA A 49 4.80 -13.69 -0.79
N PRO A 50 4.18 -14.76 -0.29
CA PRO A 50 3.58 -15.79 -1.14
C PRO A 50 2.39 -15.24 -1.92
N VAL A 51 1.64 -14.30 -1.35
CA VAL A 51 0.48 -13.65 -2.00
C VAL A 51 0.78 -12.18 -2.19
N GLN A 52 0.55 -11.69 -3.39
CA GLN A 52 0.69 -10.29 -3.74
C GLN A 52 -0.59 -9.81 -4.44
N LEU A 53 -1.16 -8.72 -3.93
CA LEU A 53 -2.43 -8.18 -4.41
C LEU A 53 -2.24 -6.73 -4.84
N ALA A 54 -2.58 -6.42 -6.08
CA ALA A 54 -2.77 -5.04 -6.49
C ALA A 54 -4.25 -4.65 -6.30
N VAL A 55 -4.49 -3.50 -5.69
CA VAL A 55 -5.85 -3.07 -5.33
C VAL A 55 -6.17 -1.77 -6.03
N PHE A 56 -7.35 -1.72 -6.64
CA PHE A 56 -7.80 -0.61 -7.46
C PHE A 56 -9.18 -0.13 -7.03
N SER A 57 -9.44 1.14 -7.30
CA SER A 57 -10.77 1.75 -7.31
C SER A 57 -11.28 1.78 -8.75
N ASP A 58 -12.43 1.15 -9.01
CA ASP A 58 -13.13 1.28 -10.27
C ASP A 58 -13.91 2.60 -10.27
N THR A 59 -13.38 3.59 -10.98
CA THR A 59 -13.93 4.96 -11.00
C THR A 59 -15.25 5.07 -11.79
N GLN A 60 -15.58 4.04 -12.59
CA GLN A 60 -16.81 3.98 -13.39
C GLN A 60 -17.81 2.94 -12.84
N THR A 61 -17.63 2.49 -11.62
CA THR A 61 -18.53 1.51 -11.02
C THR A 61 -19.97 2.04 -10.96
N PRO A 62 -20.98 1.29 -11.40
CA PRO A 62 -22.39 1.67 -11.23
C PRO A 62 -22.90 1.41 -9.81
N GLN A 63 -22.12 0.80 -8.95
CA GLN A 63 -22.49 0.46 -7.58
C GLN A 63 -22.74 1.72 -6.76
N GLY A 64 -23.78 1.69 -5.93
CA GLY A 64 -24.18 2.85 -5.11
C GLY A 64 -24.91 3.95 -5.87
N HIS A 65 -25.13 3.81 -7.19
CA HIS A 65 -25.91 4.74 -8.03
C HIS A 65 -25.48 6.20 -7.88
N GLY A 66 -24.18 6.45 -7.62
CA GLY A 66 -23.63 7.79 -7.45
C GLY A 66 -23.91 8.43 -6.08
N LEU A 67 -24.50 7.72 -5.14
CA LEU A 67 -24.75 8.26 -3.79
C LEU A 67 -23.41 8.63 -3.12
N GLY A 68 -23.27 9.92 -2.76
CA GLY A 68 -22.04 10.48 -2.17
C GLY A 68 -20.94 10.81 -3.17
N SER A 69 -20.68 9.97 -4.19
CA SER A 69 -19.62 10.18 -5.17
C SER A 69 -19.86 11.33 -6.15
N GLN A 70 -21.08 11.86 -6.23
CA GLN A 70 -21.38 13.06 -7.03
C GLN A 70 -20.75 14.33 -6.46
N THR A 71 -20.71 14.44 -5.13
CA THR A 71 -20.12 15.59 -4.43
C THR A 71 -18.71 15.35 -3.94
N MET A 72 -18.38 14.08 -3.66
CA MET A 72 -17.08 13.65 -3.18
C MET A 72 -16.62 12.40 -3.96
N PRO A 73 -16.15 12.55 -5.20
CA PRO A 73 -15.75 11.40 -6.05
C PRO A 73 -14.63 10.58 -5.44
N GLU A 74 -13.78 11.18 -4.63
CA GLU A 74 -12.70 10.52 -3.88
C GLU A 74 -13.20 9.45 -2.88
N THR A 75 -14.48 9.45 -2.51
CA THR A 75 -15.09 8.45 -1.63
C THR A 75 -15.04 7.04 -2.23
N LEU A 76 -14.93 6.91 -3.54
CA LEU A 76 -14.68 5.64 -4.21
C LEU A 76 -13.32 5.05 -3.76
N ALA A 77 -12.26 5.87 -3.74
CA ALA A 77 -10.96 5.47 -3.25
C ALA A 77 -10.96 5.22 -1.73
N TYR A 78 -11.66 6.04 -0.94
CA TYR A 78 -11.79 5.84 0.52
C TYR A 78 -12.47 4.51 0.85
N SER A 79 -13.48 4.12 0.07
CA SER A 79 -14.13 2.80 0.21
C SER A 79 -13.13 1.65 -0.01
N VAL A 80 -12.20 1.80 -0.96
CA VAL A 80 -11.14 0.80 -1.21
C VAL A 80 -10.17 0.73 -0.03
N VAL A 81 -9.74 1.90 0.50
CA VAL A 81 -8.88 1.95 1.69
C VAL A 81 -9.56 1.29 2.89
N GLY A 82 -10.87 1.52 3.09
CA GLY A 82 -11.65 0.85 4.12
C GLY A 82 -11.68 -0.68 3.96
N ALA A 83 -11.83 -1.17 2.73
CA ALA A 83 -11.76 -2.60 2.43
C ALA A 83 -10.37 -3.20 2.72
N ILE A 84 -9.29 -2.48 2.37
CA ILE A 84 -7.91 -2.88 2.69
C ILE A 84 -7.70 -2.94 4.20
N GLN A 85 -8.14 -1.93 4.94
CA GLN A 85 -8.03 -1.89 6.40
C GLN A 85 -8.77 -3.07 7.06
N THR A 86 -9.97 -3.38 6.58
CA THR A 86 -10.75 -4.52 7.06
C THR A 86 -10.05 -5.85 6.78
N LEU A 87 -9.51 -6.01 5.57
CA LEU A 87 -8.70 -7.18 5.20
C LEU A 87 -7.48 -7.32 6.12
N TRP A 88 -6.77 -6.23 6.39
CA TRP A 88 -5.59 -6.21 7.26
C TRP A 88 -5.92 -6.66 8.68
N LEU A 89 -6.98 -6.10 9.27
CA LEU A 89 -7.43 -6.49 10.60
C LEU A 89 -7.85 -7.96 10.65
N ALA A 90 -8.61 -8.43 9.65
CA ALA A 90 -9.02 -9.82 9.55
C ALA A 90 -7.81 -10.77 9.38
N ALA A 91 -6.83 -10.42 8.54
CA ALA A 91 -5.59 -11.18 8.37
C ALA A 91 -4.82 -11.28 9.70
N ARG A 92 -4.73 -10.19 10.45
CA ARG A 92 -4.03 -10.16 11.73
C ARG A 92 -4.64 -11.11 12.77
N THR A 93 -5.96 -11.34 12.75
CA THR A 93 -6.60 -12.32 13.65
C THR A 93 -6.19 -13.76 13.34
N GLN A 94 -5.61 -14.00 12.18
CA GLN A 94 -5.10 -15.31 11.74
C GLN A 94 -3.57 -15.39 11.77
N GLY A 95 -2.90 -14.42 12.39
CA GLY A 95 -1.42 -14.35 12.40
C GLY A 95 -0.80 -14.01 11.04
N ILE A 96 -1.61 -13.53 10.09
CA ILE A 96 -1.14 -13.15 8.75
C ILE A 96 -0.76 -11.66 8.74
N GLY A 97 0.43 -11.36 8.21
CA GLY A 97 0.91 -10.02 7.97
C GLY A 97 0.45 -9.49 6.61
N VAL A 98 0.19 -8.18 6.57
CA VAL A 98 -0.09 -7.45 5.33
C VAL A 98 0.84 -6.25 5.28
N GLY A 99 1.70 -6.19 4.25
CA GLY A 99 2.55 -5.05 3.97
C GLY A 99 1.98 -4.22 2.83
N TRP A 100 1.83 -2.92 3.01
CA TRP A 100 1.37 -1.99 1.98
C TRP A 100 2.58 -1.30 1.33
N VAL A 101 2.78 -1.55 0.04
CA VAL A 101 3.83 -0.90 -0.76
C VAL A 101 3.21 0.23 -1.57
N SER A 102 3.68 1.47 -1.35
CA SER A 102 3.24 2.68 -2.05
C SER A 102 4.37 3.37 -2.83
N ILE A 103 5.60 2.88 -2.73
CA ILE A 103 6.75 3.39 -3.50
C ILE A 103 6.72 2.73 -4.88
N LEU A 104 5.76 3.13 -5.70
CA LEU A 104 5.48 2.59 -7.02
C LEU A 104 4.93 3.69 -7.93
N ASP A 105 5.23 3.64 -9.22
CA ASP A 105 4.53 4.43 -10.23
C ASP A 105 3.18 3.75 -10.54
N PRO A 106 2.04 4.41 -10.23
CA PRO A 106 0.71 3.83 -10.42
C PRO A 106 0.38 3.48 -11.87
N THR A 107 0.84 4.30 -12.82
CA THR A 107 0.58 4.11 -14.25
C THR A 107 1.29 2.88 -14.77
N ASN A 108 2.54 2.67 -14.35
CA ASN A 108 3.31 1.49 -14.72
C ASN A 108 2.76 0.21 -14.07
N VAL A 109 2.23 0.30 -12.83
CA VAL A 109 1.52 -0.84 -12.19
C VAL A 109 0.29 -1.24 -13.02
N ALA A 110 -0.56 -0.28 -13.36
CA ALA A 110 -1.77 -0.55 -14.14
C ALA A 110 -1.45 -1.19 -15.50
N ARG A 111 -0.44 -0.66 -16.19
CA ARG A 111 0.06 -1.20 -17.47
C ARG A 111 0.63 -2.60 -17.34
N ALA A 112 1.46 -2.86 -16.32
CA ALA A 112 2.07 -4.17 -16.07
C ALA A 112 1.02 -5.26 -15.79
N LEU A 113 -0.12 -4.87 -15.20
CA LEU A 113 -1.20 -5.77 -14.84
C LEU A 113 -2.31 -5.84 -15.89
N ASP A 114 -2.24 -5.00 -16.94
CA ASP A 114 -3.21 -4.97 -18.04
C ASP A 114 -4.66 -4.79 -17.53
N VAL A 115 -4.84 -3.83 -16.63
CA VAL A 115 -6.15 -3.50 -16.06
C VAL A 115 -6.85 -2.39 -16.84
N PRO A 116 -8.20 -2.29 -16.77
CA PRO A 116 -8.94 -1.23 -17.43
C PRO A 116 -8.51 0.17 -17.01
N ASP A 117 -8.51 1.13 -17.94
CA ASP A 117 -8.12 2.53 -17.70
C ASP A 117 -8.95 3.21 -16.59
N ALA A 118 -10.18 2.76 -16.40
CA ALA A 118 -11.05 3.24 -15.32
C ALA A 118 -10.64 2.78 -13.92
N TRP A 119 -9.65 1.91 -13.79
CA TRP A 119 -9.18 1.40 -12.52
C TRP A 119 -8.01 2.22 -11.98
N GLN A 120 -8.29 3.05 -10.98
CA GLN A 120 -7.28 3.82 -10.28
C GLN A 120 -6.52 2.94 -9.29
N PHE A 121 -5.20 2.87 -9.41
CA PHE A 121 -4.36 2.14 -8.45
C PHE A 121 -4.40 2.77 -7.07
N ILE A 122 -4.59 1.93 -6.02
CA ILE A 122 -4.66 2.38 -4.62
C ILE A 122 -3.52 1.78 -3.80
N ALA A 123 -3.26 0.47 -3.94
CA ALA A 123 -2.28 -0.21 -3.10
C ALA A 123 -1.70 -1.44 -3.79
N TYR A 124 -0.46 -1.76 -3.43
CA TYR A 124 0.12 -3.08 -3.64
C TYR A 124 0.37 -3.73 -2.29
N LEU A 125 -0.23 -4.89 -2.07
CA LEU A 125 -0.21 -5.58 -0.79
C LEU A 125 0.62 -6.85 -0.89
N CYS A 126 1.56 -7.01 0.03
CA CYS A 126 2.34 -8.22 0.26
C CYS A 126 1.73 -8.95 1.46
N VAL A 127 1.25 -10.16 1.27
CA VAL A 127 0.49 -10.91 2.28
C VAL A 127 1.18 -12.25 2.55
N GLY A 128 1.42 -12.54 3.82
CA GLY A 128 2.09 -13.77 4.25
C GLY A 128 2.26 -13.84 5.75
N TYR A 129 2.85 -14.91 6.25
CA TYR A 129 3.21 -14.99 7.66
C TYR A 129 4.46 -14.12 7.94
N PRO A 130 4.44 -13.27 8.97
CA PRO A 130 5.60 -12.46 9.34
C PRO A 130 6.74 -13.36 9.83
N GLU A 131 7.97 -12.97 9.52
CA GLU A 131 9.18 -13.68 10.03
C GLU A 131 9.36 -13.44 11.53
N GLU A 132 8.97 -12.25 12.02
CA GLU A 132 9.04 -11.85 13.42
C GLU A 132 7.73 -11.18 13.85
N GLU A 133 7.35 -11.39 15.10
CA GLU A 133 6.20 -10.72 15.70
C GLU A 133 6.65 -9.60 16.65
N HIS A 134 6.11 -8.41 16.42
CA HIS A 134 6.35 -7.23 17.25
C HIS A 134 5.03 -6.61 17.71
N THR A 135 5.05 -6.01 18.91
CA THR A 135 3.89 -5.31 19.47
C THR A 135 3.99 -3.78 19.32
N ASP A 136 5.16 -3.29 18.95
CA ASP A 136 5.46 -1.89 18.68
C ASP A 136 5.45 -1.61 17.16
N PRO A 137 5.12 -0.39 16.72
CA PRO A 137 5.20 -0.02 15.32
C PRO A 137 6.65 -0.05 14.81
N GLU A 138 6.83 -0.61 13.61
CA GLU A 138 8.15 -0.76 12.99
C GLU A 138 8.89 0.57 12.84
N LEU A 139 8.20 1.64 12.39
CA LEU A 139 8.82 2.95 12.21
C LEU A 139 9.29 3.58 13.53
N VAL A 140 8.61 3.31 14.64
CA VAL A 140 9.07 3.71 15.97
C VAL A 140 10.33 2.95 16.35
N ARG A 141 10.31 1.61 16.18
CA ARG A 141 11.44 0.73 16.50
C ARG A 141 12.70 1.09 15.71
N HIS A 142 12.55 1.50 14.45
CA HIS A 142 13.65 1.95 13.61
C HIS A 142 14.00 3.44 13.77
N GLY A 143 13.36 4.18 14.67
CA GLY A 143 13.66 5.59 14.89
C GLY A 143 13.28 6.52 13.73
N TRP A 144 12.39 6.08 12.84
CA TRP A 144 11.93 6.88 11.72
C TRP A 144 10.92 7.95 12.12
N GLN A 145 9.98 7.58 12.99
CA GLN A 145 8.91 8.45 13.46
C GLN A 145 8.39 7.98 14.82
N ASP A 146 8.22 8.92 15.75
CA ASP A 146 7.58 8.67 17.04
C ASP A 146 6.05 8.66 16.93
N ARG A 147 5.39 8.15 17.98
CA ARG A 147 3.93 8.27 18.11
C ARG A 147 3.54 9.71 18.43
N VAL A 148 2.47 10.16 17.82
CA VAL A 148 1.85 11.46 18.08
C VAL A 148 0.72 11.31 19.11
N GLY A 149 0.58 12.28 20.01
CA GLY A 149 -0.47 12.28 21.02
C GLY A 149 -1.87 12.45 20.40
N LEU A 150 -2.88 11.74 20.95
CA LEU A 150 -4.24 11.77 20.41
C LEU A 150 -4.84 13.19 20.35
N SER A 151 -4.50 14.05 21.31
CA SER A 151 -4.95 15.44 21.39
C SER A 151 -4.54 16.30 20.19
N GLU A 152 -3.49 15.89 19.45
CA GLU A 152 -3.05 16.61 18.25
C GLU A 152 -3.94 16.34 17.03
N PHE A 153 -4.79 15.31 17.09
CA PHE A 153 -5.68 14.91 16.00
C PHE A 153 -7.14 15.33 16.22
N ILE A 154 -7.47 15.89 17.38
CA ILE A 154 -8.84 16.26 17.74
C ILE A 154 -8.91 17.77 17.91
N LEU A 155 -9.82 18.38 17.19
CA LEU A 155 -10.12 19.80 17.31
C LEU A 155 -11.59 19.97 17.67
N GLU A 156 -11.87 20.53 18.83
CA GLU A 156 -13.23 20.89 19.25
C GLU A 156 -13.63 22.26 18.68
N ARG A 157 -14.88 22.38 18.22
CA ARG A 157 -15.48 23.62 17.70
C ARG A 157 -16.87 23.84 18.28
#